data_e78993a46b405acfdd10fefa0f8e9d46
#
_entry.id   e78993a46b405acfdd10fefa0f8e9d46
#
_cell.length_a   1.000
_cell.length_b   1.000
_cell.length_c   1.000
_cell.angle_alpha   90.00
_cell.angle_beta   90.00
_cell.angle_gamma   90.00
#
_symmetry.space_group_name_H-M   'P 1'
#
loop_
_entity.id
_entity.type
_entity.pdbx_description
1 polymer ?
#
loop_
_entity_poly.entity_id
_entity_poly.type
_entity_poly.pdbx_seq_one_letter_code
_entity_poly.pdbx_strand_id
1 'polypeptide(L)'
;MILAQLAHYASHAASLAFFQEEQTVSFSPMGLWDHMGWAVRCIAIVLFIESIWSLAVMIDRYLYFSAARKQSREFAPKVAGALKDGRLDEAIKVADRSKKSHLAEVVTAGLQEFRSFGSGGSITVEQIESSKRALERSEAIVHAKLKRGLGGLATIGSTAPFIGLFGTVVGILNAFQAIATQKTSGIGAVAGGISEALVTTAFGLLVAIPAVMTFNYFTNKVESFDVEMDNSSSELVDYFIKQAGR
;
A
#
# COMPACT_ATOMS: atom_id res chain seq x y z
N MET A 1 45.43 -58.02 -18.09
CA MET A 1 45.72 -56.58 -17.83
C MET A 1 44.52 -55.69 -18.23
N ILE A 2 43.93 -55.83 -19.40
CA ILE A 2 42.78 -55.00 -19.85
C ILE A 2 41.55 -55.18 -19.02
N LEU A 3 41.18 -56.38 -18.56
CA LEU A 3 40.00 -56.65 -17.71
C LEU A 3 40.11 -56.00 -16.30
N ALA A 4 41.30 -55.88 -15.74
CA ALA A 4 41.53 -55.23 -14.46
C ALA A 4 41.39 -53.68 -14.56
N GLN A 5 41.77 -53.08 -15.68
CA GLN A 5 41.56 -51.67 -15.96
C GLN A 5 40.05 -51.35 -16.17
N LEU A 6 39.33 -52.20 -16.92
CA LEU A 6 37.89 -52.04 -17.11
C LEU A 6 37.12 -52.15 -15.78
N ALA A 7 37.52 -53.06 -14.89
CA ALA A 7 36.91 -53.19 -13.58
C ALA A 7 37.17 -51.92 -12.71
N HIS A 8 38.36 -51.33 -12.80
CA HIS A 8 38.71 -50.08 -12.09
C HIS A 8 37.89 -48.88 -12.63
N TYR A 9 37.74 -48.76 -13.94
CA TYR A 9 36.90 -47.71 -14.53
C TYR A 9 35.44 -47.90 -14.19
N ALA A 10 34.94 -49.11 -14.16
CA ALA A 10 33.55 -49.40 -13.77
C ALA A 10 33.29 -49.12 -12.30
N SER A 11 34.25 -49.40 -11.39
CA SER A 11 34.11 -49.06 -9.96
C SER A 11 34.19 -47.55 -9.74
N HIS A 12 35.03 -46.83 -10.48
CA HIS A 12 35.11 -45.37 -10.45
C HIS A 12 33.84 -44.72 -11.03
N ALA A 13 33.30 -45.25 -12.12
CA ALA A 13 32.04 -44.77 -12.68
C ALA A 13 30.84 -45.03 -11.72
N ALA A 14 30.83 -46.18 -11.04
CA ALA A 14 29.84 -46.52 -10.05
C ALA A 14 29.97 -45.59 -8.79
N SER A 15 31.19 -45.29 -8.35
CA SER A 15 31.39 -44.34 -7.26
C SER A 15 30.99 -42.92 -7.63
N LEU A 16 31.26 -42.49 -8.87
CA LEU A 16 30.80 -41.18 -9.35
C LEU A 16 29.26 -41.11 -9.50
N ALA A 17 28.61 -42.22 -9.91
CA ALA A 17 27.16 -42.31 -9.96
C ALA A 17 26.52 -42.25 -8.55
N PHE A 18 27.18 -42.80 -7.52
CA PHE A 18 26.75 -42.69 -6.13
C PHE A 18 26.85 -41.25 -5.58
N PHE A 19 27.79 -40.43 -6.07
CA PHE A 19 27.90 -39.01 -5.74
C PHE A 19 26.88 -38.13 -6.52
N GLN A 20 26.23 -38.66 -7.54
CA GLN A 20 25.27 -37.97 -8.39
C GLN A 20 23.80 -38.15 -7.97
N GLU A 21 23.52 -38.84 -6.84
CA GLU A 21 22.25 -38.67 -6.18
C GLU A 21 22.26 -37.30 -5.43
N GLU A 22 22.50 -36.22 -6.19
CA GLU A 22 22.15 -34.88 -5.78
C GLU A 22 20.65 -34.92 -5.46
N GLN A 23 20.33 -34.81 -4.18
CA GLN A 23 19.00 -34.42 -3.77
C GLN A 23 18.73 -33.08 -4.45
N THR A 24 18.07 -33.13 -5.59
CA THR A 24 17.55 -31.95 -6.26
C THR A 24 16.59 -31.32 -5.27
N VAL A 25 17.05 -30.26 -4.59
CA VAL A 25 16.18 -29.47 -3.72
C VAL A 25 15.09 -28.95 -4.65
N SER A 26 13.93 -29.58 -4.56
CA SER A 26 12.75 -29.16 -5.33
C SER A 26 12.35 -27.79 -4.80
N PHE A 27 12.63 -26.74 -5.55
CA PHE A 27 12.17 -25.39 -5.29
C PHE A 27 10.65 -25.22 -5.50
N SER A 28 9.88 -26.31 -5.46
CA SER A 28 8.43 -26.20 -5.47
C SER A 28 7.96 -25.55 -4.16
N PRO A 29 7.00 -24.62 -4.21
CA PRO A 29 6.46 -23.97 -3.00
C PRO A 29 5.94 -24.97 -1.96
N MET A 30 5.41 -26.11 -2.42
CA MET A 30 4.90 -27.18 -1.57
C MET A 30 6.04 -27.94 -0.88
N GLY A 31 7.11 -28.26 -1.61
CA GLY A 31 8.29 -28.94 -1.05
C GLY A 31 9.01 -28.07 -0.02
N LEU A 32 9.13 -26.76 -0.26
CA LEU A 32 9.70 -25.81 0.70
C LEU A 32 8.86 -25.77 2.00
N TRP A 33 7.53 -25.74 1.88
CA TRP A 33 6.64 -25.71 3.04
C TRP A 33 6.78 -26.94 3.94
N ASP A 34 6.92 -28.14 3.36
CA ASP A 34 7.00 -29.40 4.13
C ASP A 34 8.29 -29.50 4.96
N HIS A 35 9.37 -28.94 4.47
CA HIS A 35 10.67 -28.93 5.15
C HIS A 35 10.84 -27.80 6.18
N MET A 36 10.03 -26.72 6.08
CA MET A 36 10.12 -25.57 6.99
C MET A 36 9.81 -25.97 8.45
N GLY A 37 10.68 -25.55 9.37
CA GLY A 37 10.42 -25.63 10.80
C GLY A 37 9.19 -24.80 11.20
N TRP A 38 8.51 -25.19 12.29
CA TRP A 38 7.26 -24.54 12.74
C TRP A 38 7.39 -23.01 12.89
N ALA A 39 8.53 -22.53 13.40
CA ALA A 39 8.77 -21.09 13.60
C ALA A 39 8.88 -20.33 12.27
N VAL A 40 9.56 -20.92 11.28
CA VAL A 40 9.67 -20.33 9.93
C VAL A 40 8.32 -20.33 9.21
N ARG A 41 7.49 -21.37 9.41
CA ARG A 41 6.10 -21.41 8.92
C ARG A 41 5.25 -20.28 9.50
N CYS A 42 5.35 -20.01 10.81
CA CYS A 42 4.65 -18.89 11.44
C CYS A 42 5.05 -17.56 10.81
N ILE A 43 6.33 -17.34 10.55
CA ILE A 43 6.84 -16.12 9.89
C ILE A 43 6.30 -16.01 8.46
N ALA A 44 6.32 -17.10 7.71
CA ALA A 44 5.78 -17.12 6.34
C ALA A 44 4.27 -16.81 6.33
N ILE A 45 3.50 -17.32 7.29
CA ILE A 45 2.06 -17.01 7.42
C ILE A 45 1.85 -15.52 7.74
N VAL A 46 2.64 -14.92 8.62
CA VAL A 46 2.56 -13.47 8.91
C VAL A 46 2.80 -12.67 7.65
N LEU A 47 3.89 -12.93 6.93
CA LEU A 47 4.19 -12.27 5.66
C LEU A 47 3.09 -12.45 4.61
N PHE A 48 2.47 -13.63 4.57
CA PHE A 48 1.36 -13.91 3.67
C PHE A 48 0.11 -13.07 3.99
N ILE A 49 -0.21 -12.95 5.30
CA ILE A 49 -1.32 -12.10 5.77
C ILE A 49 -1.02 -10.62 5.43
N GLU A 50 0.20 -10.15 5.69
CA GLU A 50 0.64 -8.79 5.31
C GLU A 50 0.53 -8.54 3.80
N SER A 51 0.89 -9.53 2.99
CA SER A 51 0.77 -9.45 1.53
C SER A 51 -0.67 -9.28 1.08
N ILE A 52 -1.60 -10.10 1.60
CA ILE A 52 -3.03 -10.01 1.26
C ILE A 52 -3.58 -8.66 1.68
N TRP A 53 -3.28 -8.21 2.90
CA TRP A 53 -3.76 -6.94 3.41
C TRP A 53 -3.21 -5.75 2.60
N SER A 54 -1.91 -5.77 2.29
CA SER A 54 -1.26 -4.78 1.44
C SER A 54 -1.93 -4.69 0.07
N LEU A 55 -2.16 -5.84 -0.58
CA LEU A 55 -2.83 -5.90 -1.88
C LEU A 55 -4.27 -5.35 -1.82
N ALA A 56 -5.01 -5.69 -0.77
CA ALA A 56 -6.37 -5.18 -0.57
C ALA A 56 -6.39 -3.65 -0.44
N VAL A 57 -5.46 -3.07 0.35
CA VAL A 57 -5.33 -1.62 0.48
C VAL A 57 -4.90 -0.97 -0.84
N MET A 58 -3.97 -1.57 -1.58
CA MET A 58 -3.56 -1.08 -2.90
C MET A 58 -4.74 -0.95 -3.86
N ILE A 59 -5.56 -2.00 -3.96
CA ILE A 59 -6.74 -2.03 -4.83
C ILE A 59 -7.77 -0.99 -4.36
N ASP A 60 -8.08 -0.94 -3.06
CA ASP A 60 -9.04 0.00 -2.50
C ASP A 60 -8.62 1.45 -2.79
N ARG A 61 -7.37 1.79 -2.54
CA ARG A 61 -6.85 3.13 -2.80
C ARG A 61 -6.86 3.48 -4.28
N TYR A 62 -6.45 2.57 -5.14
CA TYR A 62 -6.48 2.81 -6.58
C TYR A 62 -7.89 3.14 -7.09
N LEU A 63 -8.88 2.37 -6.67
CA LEU A 63 -10.29 2.59 -7.02
C LEU A 63 -10.81 3.93 -6.46
N TYR A 64 -10.49 4.23 -5.19
CA TYR A 64 -10.90 5.45 -4.53
C TYR A 64 -10.33 6.71 -5.24
N PHE A 65 -9.02 6.76 -5.45
CA PHE A 65 -8.35 7.89 -6.09
C PHE A 65 -8.77 8.08 -7.56
N SER A 66 -8.97 6.97 -8.29
CA SER A 66 -9.46 7.02 -9.67
C SER A 66 -10.87 7.62 -9.74
N ALA A 67 -11.77 7.18 -8.84
CA ALA A 67 -13.13 7.72 -8.78
C ALA A 67 -13.15 9.19 -8.33
N ALA A 68 -12.36 9.55 -7.31
CA ALA A 68 -12.24 10.92 -6.82
C ALA A 68 -11.77 11.86 -7.93
N ARG A 69 -10.70 11.51 -8.64
CA ARG A 69 -10.15 12.32 -9.72
C ARG A 69 -11.15 12.50 -10.88
N LYS A 70 -11.83 11.42 -11.27
CA LYS A 70 -12.82 11.47 -12.35
C LYS A 70 -13.97 12.44 -11.98
N GLN A 71 -14.56 12.27 -10.80
CA GLN A 71 -15.66 13.10 -10.35
C GLN A 71 -15.24 14.55 -10.13
N SER A 72 -14.04 14.83 -9.62
CA SER A 72 -13.56 16.20 -9.43
C SER A 72 -13.37 16.94 -10.75
N ARG A 73 -12.88 16.27 -11.79
CA ARG A 73 -12.75 16.87 -13.14
C ARG A 73 -14.10 17.22 -13.77
N GLU A 74 -15.15 16.44 -13.49
CA GLU A 74 -16.50 16.72 -13.99
C GLU A 74 -17.21 17.77 -13.12
N PHE A 75 -16.89 17.84 -11.85
CA PHE A 75 -17.47 18.74 -10.86
C PHE A 75 -16.99 20.18 -11.02
N ALA A 76 -15.66 20.41 -11.04
CA ALA A 76 -15.06 21.73 -10.97
C ALA A 76 -15.62 22.72 -12.01
N PRO A 77 -15.70 22.40 -13.33
CA PRO A 77 -16.21 23.35 -14.32
C PRO A 77 -17.71 23.64 -14.15
N LYS A 78 -18.50 22.66 -13.66
CA LYS A 78 -19.94 22.85 -13.46
C LYS A 78 -20.22 23.80 -12.31
N VAL A 79 -19.48 23.66 -11.20
CA VAL A 79 -19.62 24.55 -10.04
C VAL A 79 -19.11 25.95 -10.36
N ALA A 80 -17.96 26.06 -11.02
CA ALA A 80 -17.43 27.35 -11.44
C ALA A 80 -18.42 28.11 -12.36
N GLY A 81 -19.10 27.41 -13.28
CA GLY A 81 -20.15 27.97 -14.11
C GLY A 81 -21.35 28.44 -13.30
N ALA A 82 -21.88 27.61 -12.41
CA ALA A 82 -23.02 27.94 -11.56
C ALA A 82 -22.73 29.15 -10.64
N LEU A 83 -21.52 29.24 -10.09
CA LEU A 83 -21.09 30.37 -9.24
C LEU A 83 -20.95 31.66 -10.06
N LYS A 84 -20.38 31.60 -11.28
CA LYS A 84 -20.32 32.78 -12.17
C LYS A 84 -21.70 33.37 -12.47
N ASP A 85 -22.70 32.50 -12.64
CA ASP A 85 -24.09 32.91 -12.91
C ASP A 85 -24.86 33.29 -11.63
N GLY A 86 -24.23 33.27 -10.44
CA GLY A 86 -24.84 33.57 -9.16
C GLY A 86 -25.82 32.50 -8.65
N ARG A 87 -25.80 31.30 -9.24
CA ARG A 87 -26.75 30.21 -8.95
C ARG A 87 -26.20 29.28 -7.86
N LEU A 88 -26.18 29.79 -6.60
CA LEU A 88 -25.61 29.10 -5.44
C LEU A 88 -26.29 27.74 -5.17
N ASP A 89 -27.63 27.70 -5.25
CA ASP A 89 -28.38 26.45 -5.02
C ASP A 89 -28.10 25.37 -6.07
N GLU A 90 -27.79 25.76 -7.30
CA GLU A 90 -27.40 24.84 -8.34
C GLU A 90 -25.99 24.29 -8.08
N ALA A 91 -25.06 25.14 -7.66
CA ALA A 91 -23.71 24.74 -7.26
C ALA A 91 -23.75 23.67 -6.14
N ILE A 92 -24.58 23.88 -5.12
CA ILE A 92 -24.79 22.90 -4.03
C ILE A 92 -25.38 21.59 -4.57
N LYS A 93 -26.40 21.63 -5.43
CA LYS A 93 -26.99 20.42 -6.02
C LYS A 93 -26.00 19.62 -6.88
N VAL A 94 -25.11 20.29 -7.60
CA VAL A 94 -24.05 19.65 -8.37
C VAL A 94 -23.05 18.97 -7.43
N ALA A 95 -22.71 19.63 -6.32
CA ALA A 95 -21.80 19.10 -5.33
C ALA A 95 -22.36 17.85 -4.63
N ASP A 96 -23.64 17.86 -4.22
CA ASP A 96 -24.31 16.73 -3.60
C ASP A 96 -24.37 15.47 -4.48
N ARG A 97 -24.31 15.62 -5.79
CA ARG A 97 -24.26 14.51 -6.75
C ARG A 97 -22.88 13.88 -6.91
N SER A 98 -21.83 14.60 -6.52
CA SER A 98 -20.43 14.22 -6.73
C SER A 98 -19.75 13.68 -5.46
N LYS A 99 -20.43 12.78 -4.73
CA LYS A 99 -20.05 12.29 -3.38
C LYS A 99 -18.65 11.66 -3.27
N LYS A 100 -18.03 11.25 -4.37
CA LYS A 100 -16.67 10.70 -4.36
C LYS A 100 -15.60 11.73 -4.74
N SER A 101 -16.01 12.95 -5.08
CA SER A 101 -15.08 14.04 -5.40
C SER A 101 -14.57 14.68 -4.12
N HIS A 102 -13.25 14.73 -3.95
CA HIS A 102 -12.61 15.43 -2.84
C HIS A 102 -12.93 16.93 -2.87
N LEU A 103 -12.95 17.54 -4.07
CA LEU A 103 -13.31 18.95 -4.23
C LEU A 103 -14.79 19.22 -3.89
N ALA A 104 -15.70 18.32 -4.29
CA ALA A 104 -17.12 18.51 -4.02
C ALA A 104 -17.41 18.48 -2.52
N GLU A 105 -16.77 17.61 -1.76
CA GLU A 105 -16.96 17.52 -0.31
C GLU A 105 -16.54 18.81 0.40
N VAL A 106 -15.39 19.36 0.02
CA VAL A 106 -14.86 20.61 0.59
C VAL A 106 -15.71 21.81 0.19
N VAL A 107 -15.96 21.98 -1.11
CA VAL A 107 -16.74 23.11 -1.64
C VAL A 107 -18.18 23.09 -1.10
N THR A 108 -18.80 21.89 -0.95
CA THR A 108 -20.15 21.78 -0.38
C THR A 108 -20.17 22.32 1.04
N ALA A 109 -19.17 22.01 1.87
CA ALA A 109 -19.13 22.47 3.25
C ALA A 109 -19.10 24.00 3.32
N GLY A 110 -18.26 24.66 2.52
CA GLY A 110 -18.20 26.11 2.46
C GLY A 110 -19.48 26.76 1.93
N LEU A 111 -20.06 26.21 0.85
CA LEU A 111 -21.30 26.72 0.27
C LEU A 111 -22.50 26.57 1.19
N GLN A 112 -22.62 25.43 1.89
CA GLN A 112 -23.70 25.20 2.84
C GLN A 112 -23.59 26.13 4.05
N GLU A 113 -22.39 26.33 4.59
CA GLU A 113 -22.17 27.28 5.68
C GLU A 113 -22.52 28.71 5.24
N PHE A 114 -22.05 29.13 4.07
CA PHE A 114 -22.37 30.43 3.52
C PHE A 114 -23.88 30.66 3.37
N ARG A 115 -24.60 29.64 2.90
CA ARG A 115 -26.05 29.70 2.73
C ARG A 115 -26.80 29.75 4.07
N SER A 116 -26.25 29.15 5.14
CA SER A 116 -26.94 29.06 6.44
C SER A 116 -27.23 30.40 7.09
N PHE A 117 -26.48 31.45 6.74
CA PHE A 117 -26.68 32.82 7.23
C PHE A 117 -27.88 33.56 6.55
N GLY A 118 -28.54 32.95 5.54
CA GLY A 118 -29.75 33.48 4.92
C GLY A 118 -29.49 34.39 3.71
N SER A 119 -30.49 34.42 2.80
CA SER A 119 -30.39 35.16 1.52
C SER A 119 -30.92 36.62 1.60
N GLY A 120 -31.12 37.19 2.79
CA GLY A 120 -31.89 38.40 2.97
C GLY A 120 -31.15 39.65 3.48
N GLY A 121 -29.85 39.59 3.67
CA GLY A 121 -29.05 40.71 4.21
C GLY A 121 -27.73 40.93 3.45
N SER A 122 -27.03 42.02 3.78
CA SER A 122 -25.67 42.25 3.30
C SER A 122 -24.76 41.12 3.81
N ILE A 123 -23.92 40.56 2.94
CA ILE A 123 -22.96 39.53 3.30
C ILE A 123 -21.97 40.13 4.31
N THR A 124 -21.87 39.50 5.49
CA THR A 124 -21.01 39.98 6.57
C THR A 124 -19.64 39.31 6.52
N VAL A 125 -18.64 39.99 7.06
CA VAL A 125 -17.28 39.41 7.23
C VAL A 125 -17.33 38.11 8.05
N GLU A 126 -18.19 38.06 9.08
CA GLU A 126 -18.37 36.90 9.92
C GLU A 126 -18.86 35.68 9.13
N GLN A 127 -19.78 35.88 8.17
CA GLN A 127 -20.28 34.85 7.28
C GLN A 127 -19.18 34.26 6.39
N ILE A 128 -18.33 35.11 5.81
CA ILE A 128 -17.18 34.69 5.01
C ILE A 128 -16.19 33.90 5.85
N GLU A 129 -15.90 34.41 7.05
CA GLU A 129 -14.95 33.76 7.96
C GLU A 129 -15.48 32.40 8.50
N SER A 130 -16.78 32.30 8.78
CA SER A 130 -17.39 31.02 9.13
C SER A 130 -17.32 30.01 7.99
N SER A 131 -17.57 30.45 6.75
CA SER A 131 -17.46 29.62 5.56
C SER A 131 -16.01 29.16 5.32
N LYS A 132 -15.03 30.04 5.54
CA LYS A 132 -13.60 29.68 5.47
C LYS A 132 -13.24 28.60 6.49
N ARG A 133 -13.67 28.75 7.74
CA ARG A 133 -13.48 27.70 8.77
C ARG A 133 -14.17 26.39 8.43
N ALA A 134 -15.31 26.42 7.74
CA ALA A 134 -15.99 25.20 7.29
C ALA A 134 -15.19 24.49 6.16
N LEU A 135 -14.60 25.25 5.22
CA LEU A 135 -13.71 24.73 4.20
C LEU A 135 -12.48 24.05 4.84
N GLU A 136 -11.76 24.74 5.72
CA GLU A 136 -10.57 24.23 6.40
C GLU A 136 -10.85 22.94 7.20
N ARG A 137 -11.99 22.89 7.91
CA ARG A 137 -12.42 21.66 8.62
C ARG A 137 -12.70 20.51 7.65
N SER A 138 -13.36 20.81 6.52
CA SER A 138 -13.68 19.80 5.53
C SER A 138 -12.43 19.28 4.83
N GLU A 139 -11.47 20.15 4.51
CA GLU A 139 -10.15 19.77 3.98
C GLU A 139 -9.42 18.79 4.89
N ALA A 140 -9.36 19.10 6.19
CA ALA A 140 -8.74 18.21 7.17
C ALA A 140 -9.41 16.83 7.24
N ILE A 141 -10.74 16.78 7.15
CA ILE A 141 -11.52 15.54 7.12
C ILE A 141 -11.23 14.74 5.84
N VAL A 142 -11.24 15.41 4.68
CA VAL A 142 -10.96 14.77 3.38
C VAL A 142 -9.53 14.29 3.32
N HIS A 143 -8.55 15.08 3.79
CA HIS A 143 -7.15 14.66 3.92
C HIS A 143 -7.02 13.37 4.74
N ALA A 144 -7.66 13.28 5.90
CA ALA A 144 -7.67 12.08 6.72
C ALA A 144 -8.27 10.86 5.99
N LYS A 145 -9.35 11.07 5.21
CA LYS A 145 -9.95 10.01 4.38
C LYS A 145 -9.00 9.54 3.26
N LEU A 146 -8.31 10.47 2.61
CA LEU A 146 -7.32 10.17 1.57
C LEU A 146 -6.15 9.34 2.14
N LYS A 147 -5.66 9.66 3.32
CA LYS A 147 -4.56 8.94 4.00
C LYS A 147 -4.95 7.58 4.59
N ARG A 148 -6.22 7.25 4.62
CA ARG A 148 -6.69 5.99 5.23
C ARG A 148 -6.00 4.78 4.60
N GLY A 149 -5.43 3.91 5.45
CA GLY A 149 -4.74 2.68 5.05
C GLY A 149 -3.29 2.88 4.57
N LEU A 150 -2.87 4.11 4.20
CA LEU A 150 -1.50 4.34 3.75
C LEU A 150 -0.48 4.09 4.86
N GLY A 151 -0.80 4.45 6.11
CA GLY A 151 0.08 4.18 7.25
C GLY A 151 0.41 2.69 7.43
N GLY A 152 -0.55 1.81 7.18
CA GLY A 152 -0.31 0.37 7.21
C GLY A 152 0.62 -0.10 6.08
N LEU A 153 0.49 0.44 4.86
CA LEU A 153 1.44 0.15 3.77
C LEU A 153 2.87 0.61 4.13
N ALA A 154 3.02 1.78 4.76
CA ALA A 154 4.31 2.25 5.26
C ALA A 154 4.90 1.29 6.30
N THR A 155 4.06 0.82 7.24
CA THR A 155 4.48 -0.12 8.27
C THR A 155 4.93 -1.44 7.65
N ILE A 156 4.13 -2.06 6.79
CA ILE A 156 4.49 -3.31 6.10
C ILE A 156 5.77 -3.12 5.28
N GLY A 157 5.86 -2.03 4.52
CA GLY A 157 7.05 -1.73 3.72
C GLY A 157 8.33 -1.63 4.53
N SER A 158 8.26 -1.11 5.75
CA SER A 158 9.41 -0.99 6.64
C SER A 158 9.68 -2.25 7.49
N THR A 159 8.66 -3.03 7.85
CA THR A 159 8.80 -4.17 8.78
C THR A 159 8.96 -5.52 8.08
N ALA A 160 8.31 -5.74 6.94
CA ALA A 160 8.34 -7.04 6.25
C ALA A 160 9.76 -7.52 5.88
N PRO A 161 10.72 -6.67 5.48
CA PRO A 161 12.11 -7.11 5.26
C PRO A 161 12.76 -7.64 6.54
N PHE A 162 12.50 -7.01 7.68
CA PHE A 162 13.05 -7.44 8.97
C PHE A 162 12.39 -8.72 9.48
N ILE A 163 11.09 -8.90 9.23
CA ILE A 163 10.38 -10.15 9.50
C ILE A 163 10.97 -11.29 8.68
N GLY A 164 11.23 -11.03 7.38
CA GLY A 164 11.93 -11.98 6.51
C GLY A 164 13.34 -12.30 6.97
N LEU A 165 14.11 -11.29 7.35
CA LEU A 165 15.47 -11.47 7.93
C LEU A 165 15.44 -12.27 9.24
N PHE A 166 14.48 -12.00 10.11
CA PHE A 166 14.27 -12.80 11.32
C PHE A 166 14.02 -14.26 10.98
N GLY A 167 13.25 -14.52 9.90
CA GLY A 167 13.05 -15.87 9.38
C GLY A 167 14.35 -16.57 8.98
N THR A 168 15.30 -15.85 8.37
CA THR A 168 16.61 -16.45 8.04
C THR A 168 17.41 -16.80 9.28
N VAL A 169 17.43 -15.96 10.29
CA VAL A 169 18.15 -16.23 11.54
C VAL A 169 17.60 -17.48 12.23
N VAL A 170 16.27 -17.59 12.33
CA VAL A 170 15.60 -18.76 12.93
C VAL A 170 15.84 -20.02 12.08
N GLY A 171 15.74 -19.93 10.77
CA GLY A 171 15.97 -21.06 9.85
C GLY A 171 17.40 -21.61 9.95
N ILE A 172 18.39 -20.73 9.98
CA ILE A 172 19.80 -21.12 10.13
C ILE A 172 20.05 -21.75 11.50
N LEU A 173 19.47 -21.20 12.58
CA LEU A 173 19.57 -21.79 13.92
C LEU A 173 19.00 -23.21 13.95
N ASN A 174 17.83 -23.42 13.34
CA ASN A 174 17.21 -24.75 13.26
C ASN A 174 18.09 -25.73 12.45
N ALA A 175 18.72 -25.28 11.36
CA ALA A 175 19.63 -26.10 10.56
C ALA A 175 20.84 -26.57 11.40
N PHE A 176 21.46 -25.68 12.17
CA PHE A 176 22.56 -26.05 13.05
C PHE A 176 22.13 -26.97 14.23
N GLN A 177 20.97 -26.78 14.80
CA GLN A 177 20.42 -27.65 15.81
C GLN A 177 20.17 -29.07 15.27
N ALA A 178 19.68 -29.20 14.05
CA ALA A 178 19.47 -30.51 13.43
C ALA A 178 20.78 -31.29 13.26
N ILE A 179 21.89 -30.61 12.87
CA ILE A 179 23.22 -31.25 12.81
C ILE A 179 23.69 -31.72 14.17
N ALA A 180 23.57 -30.87 15.19
CA ALA A 180 24.04 -31.17 16.52
C ALA A 180 23.31 -32.38 17.13
N THR A 181 22.01 -32.55 16.82
CA THR A 181 21.17 -33.61 17.41
C THR A 181 21.19 -34.91 16.62
N GLN A 182 21.23 -34.86 15.30
CA GLN A 182 21.08 -36.06 14.45
C GLN A 182 22.40 -36.69 14.03
N LYS A 183 23.55 -36.13 14.42
CA LYS A 183 24.90 -36.58 14.00
C LYS A 183 25.04 -36.82 12.49
N THR A 184 24.13 -36.30 11.70
CA THR A 184 24.18 -36.33 10.24
C THR A 184 25.21 -35.31 9.76
N SER A 185 26.43 -35.72 9.61
CA SER A 185 27.54 -34.94 9.08
C SER A 185 27.42 -34.86 7.53
N GLY A 186 26.55 -33.99 7.05
CA GLY A 186 26.43 -33.76 5.60
C GLY A 186 26.17 -32.30 5.29
N ILE A 187 26.94 -31.73 4.34
CA ILE A 187 26.75 -30.38 3.80
C ILE A 187 25.31 -30.21 3.28
N GLY A 188 24.68 -31.27 2.78
CA GLY A 188 23.32 -31.26 2.24
C GLY A 188 22.23 -30.88 3.26
N ALA A 189 22.34 -31.34 4.51
CA ALA A 189 21.38 -30.98 5.55
C ALA A 189 21.42 -29.50 5.93
N VAL A 190 22.62 -28.91 5.91
CA VAL A 190 22.81 -27.47 6.16
C VAL A 190 22.31 -26.64 4.97
N ALA A 191 22.62 -27.07 3.76
CA ALA A 191 22.25 -26.38 2.53
C ALA A 191 20.71 -26.25 2.40
N GLY A 192 19.96 -27.30 2.77
CA GLY A 192 18.48 -27.26 2.81
C GLY A 192 17.96 -26.17 3.73
N GLY A 193 18.36 -26.17 5.00
CA GLY A 193 17.88 -25.19 5.98
C GLY A 193 18.29 -23.73 5.67
N ILE A 194 19.50 -23.53 5.10
CA ILE A 194 19.91 -22.20 4.63
C ILE A 194 19.06 -21.76 3.43
N SER A 195 18.78 -22.67 2.49
CA SER A 195 17.95 -22.37 1.33
C SER A 195 16.54 -21.92 1.73
N GLU A 196 15.91 -22.65 2.65
CA GLU A 196 14.59 -22.28 3.22
C GLU A 196 14.63 -20.90 3.88
N ALA A 197 15.66 -20.64 4.67
CA ALA A 197 15.86 -19.35 5.32
C ALA A 197 15.93 -18.21 4.31
N LEU A 198 16.73 -18.33 3.26
CA LEU A 198 16.89 -17.32 2.21
C LEU A 198 15.56 -17.04 1.48
N VAL A 199 14.75 -18.06 1.23
CA VAL A 199 13.42 -17.90 0.63
C VAL A 199 12.52 -17.01 1.50
N THR A 200 12.60 -17.15 2.83
CA THR A 200 11.80 -16.33 3.75
C THR A 200 12.16 -14.84 3.64
N THR A 201 13.46 -14.50 3.53
CA THR A 201 13.87 -13.10 3.30
C THR A 201 13.43 -12.61 1.93
N ALA A 202 13.58 -13.42 0.89
CA ALA A 202 13.11 -13.06 -0.44
C ALA A 202 11.59 -12.77 -0.45
N PHE A 203 10.81 -13.55 0.31
CA PHE A 203 9.38 -13.32 0.47
C PHE A 203 9.08 -12.02 1.24
N GLY A 204 9.82 -11.71 2.31
CA GLY A 204 9.71 -10.42 3.01
C GLY A 204 9.96 -9.22 2.10
N LEU A 205 10.97 -9.28 1.24
CA LEU A 205 11.26 -8.25 0.24
C LEU A 205 10.15 -8.16 -0.83
N LEU A 206 9.63 -9.29 -1.28
CA LEU A 206 8.53 -9.35 -2.25
C LEU A 206 7.27 -8.65 -1.74
N VAL A 207 6.99 -8.73 -0.44
CA VAL A 207 5.86 -8.05 0.22
C VAL A 207 6.15 -6.56 0.42
N ALA A 208 7.36 -6.22 0.87
CA ALA A 208 7.73 -4.86 1.21
C ALA A 208 7.82 -3.92 0.01
N ILE A 209 8.44 -4.36 -1.09
CA ILE A 209 8.71 -3.49 -2.24
C ILE A 209 7.42 -2.91 -2.83
N PRO A 210 6.37 -3.70 -3.17
CA PRO A 210 5.12 -3.15 -3.67
C PRO A 210 4.42 -2.24 -2.65
N ALA A 211 4.49 -2.57 -1.35
CA ALA A 211 3.88 -1.78 -0.29
C ALA A 211 4.51 -0.36 -0.21
N VAL A 212 5.85 -0.26 -0.23
CA VAL A 212 6.57 1.03 -0.23
C VAL A 212 6.28 1.82 -1.51
N MET A 213 6.34 1.17 -2.67
CA MET A 213 6.06 1.84 -3.95
C MET A 213 4.64 2.43 -3.97
N THR A 214 3.67 1.66 -3.50
CA THR A 214 2.27 2.08 -3.45
C THR A 214 2.06 3.20 -2.43
N PHE A 215 2.66 3.08 -1.24
CA PHE A 215 2.64 4.13 -0.22
C PHE A 215 3.15 5.47 -0.78
N ASN A 216 4.33 5.47 -1.38
CA ASN A 216 4.93 6.69 -1.94
C ASN A 216 4.08 7.28 -3.07
N TYR A 217 3.56 6.41 -3.96
CA TYR A 217 2.70 6.87 -5.05
C TYR A 217 1.42 7.57 -4.53
N PHE A 218 0.72 6.97 -3.57
CA PHE A 218 -0.50 7.56 -3.05
C PHE A 218 -0.26 8.75 -2.12
N THR A 219 0.86 8.80 -1.40
CA THR A 219 1.24 9.98 -0.61
C THR A 219 1.41 11.20 -1.50
N ASN A 220 2.13 11.09 -2.61
CA ASN A 220 2.24 12.17 -3.59
C ASN A 220 0.89 12.55 -4.22
N LYS A 221 -0.03 11.59 -4.36
CA LYS A 221 -1.40 11.85 -4.83
C LYS A 221 -2.23 12.61 -3.79
N VAL A 222 -2.10 12.29 -2.51
CA VAL A 222 -2.74 13.03 -1.41
C VAL A 222 -2.29 14.49 -1.45
N GLU A 223 -0.97 14.73 -1.51
CA GLU A 223 -0.41 16.09 -1.58
C GLU A 223 -0.95 16.89 -2.79
N SER A 224 -1.06 16.22 -3.95
CA SER A 224 -1.66 16.86 -5.14
C SER A 224 -3.13 17.24 -4.92
N PHE A 225 -3.90 16.39 -4.24
CA PHE A 225 -5.30 16.67 -3.94
C PHE A 225 -5.47 17.74 -2.87
N ASP A 226 -4.56 17.80 -1.90
CA ASP A 226 -4.53 18.87 -0.90
C ASP A 226 -4.35 20.23 -1.56
N VAL A 227 -3.41 20.36 -2.50
CA VAL A 227 -3.21 21.59 -3.28
C VAL A 227 -4.45 21.93 -4.13
N GLU A 228 -5.11 20.94 -4.72
CA GLU A 228 -6.35 21.17 -5.48
C GLU A 228 -7.47 21.67 -4.56
N MET A 229 -7.60 21.15 -3.34
CA MET A 229 -8.59 21.56 -2.36
C MET A 229 -8.33 22.99 -1.87
N ASP A 230 -7.09 23.30 -1.47
CA ASP A 230 -6.69 24.62 -1.00
C ASP A 230 -6.94 25.73 -2.06
N ASN A 231 -6.57 25.46 -3.32
CA ASN A 231 -6.86 26.36 -4.44
C ASN A 231 -8.35 26.60 -4.62
N SER A 232 -9.16 25.51 -4.59
CA SER A 232 -10.62 25.62 -4.77
C SER A 232 -11.28 26.35 -3.60
N SER A 233 -10.78 26.17 -2.39
CA SER A 233 -11.24 26.87 -1.19
C SER A 233 -10.91 28.37 -1.28
N SER A 234 -9.70 28.71 -1.68
CA SER A 234 -9.28 30.10 -1.88
C SER A 234 -10.12 30.80 -2.94
N GLU A 235 -10.35 30.14 -4.11
CA GLU A 235 -11.23 30.68 -5.15
C GLU A 235 -12.67 30.92 -4.66
N LEU A 236 -13.18 30.01 -3.80
CA LEU A 236 -14.52 30.15 -3.24
C LEU A 236 -14.61 31.29 -2.23
N VAL A 237 -13.60 31.49 -1.40
CA VAL A 237 -13.53 32.63 -0.47
C VAL A 237 -13.46 33.94 -1.24
N ASP A 238 -12.66 34.02 -2.31
CA ASP A 238 -12.59 35.19 -3.19
C ASP A 238 -13.94 35.50 -3.85
N TYR A 239 -14.68 34.46 -4.24
CA TYR A 239 -16.04 34.62 -4.75
C TYR A 239 -16.97 35.23 -3.70
N PHE A 240 -16.93 34.77 -2.44
CA PHE A 240 -17.75 35.35 -1.35
C PHE A 240 -17.40 36.81 -1.08
N ILE A 241 -16.10 37.16 -1.05
CA ILE A 241 -15.65 38.55 -0.89
C ILE A 241 -16.17 39.46 -2.01
N LYS A 242 -16.11 38.99 -3.27
CA LYS A 242 -16.63 39.76 -4.41
C LYS A 242 -18.16 39.92 -4.37
N GLN A 243 -18.88 38.96 -3.80
CA GLN A 243 -20.33 39.08 -3.62
C GLN A 243 -20.66 40.05 -2.48
N ALA A 244 -19.86 40.15 -1.43
CA ALA A 244 -20.02 41.07 -0.33
C ALA A 244 -19.77 42.54 -0.72
N GLY A 245 -18.96 42.78 -1.75
CA GLY A 245 -18.64 44.13 -2.25
C GLY A 245 -19.61 44.65 -3.32
N ARG A 246 -20.64 43.89 -3.63
CA ARG A 246 -21.71 44.29 -4.56
C ARG A 246 -22.97 44.69 -3.82
#